data_cf4014ae32c694466ba4d4c6443952f4
#
_entry.id   cf4014ae32c694466ba4d4c6443952f4
#
_cell.length_a   1.000
_cell.length_b   1.000
_cell.length_c   1.000
_cell.angle_alpha   90.00
_cell.angle_beta   90.00
_cell.angle_gamma   90.00
#
_symmetry.space_group_name_H-M   'P 1'
#
loop_
_entity.id
_entity.type
_entity.pdbx_description
1 polymer ?
#
loop_
_entity_poly.entity_id
_entity_poly.type
_entity_poly.pdbx_seq_one_letter_code
_entity_poly.pdbx_strand_id
1 'polypeptide(L)'
;MSKATKKSLLYALAALGLIALAMWLRYASRTVLHSPVYNHLRSGIYIFLLCAWCHSVRVRIVQTQVQRYLLAISMLMVLWLLLRSIKFSIANTDAERWLWYFYYVPILFIPMLSVFVSQSLGKPEDFHLPRWTKLLYVPTVLLLLLVLTNDLHQRVFSFPSGILSDAAYRYERGYFFVLGWELFCAALSLFMIVTKCRIPHTKRVRLLPLVPFALSLAYVYAYAEKIHWVWVLAGDMTVAQCLMFTGIFESCIQCGLIQSNRGYDELLEATTLPVQITDENFCTKHASATMRPPLPQSELRQITQDTVQLDDDTLLKRHKLRRGWAFWKEDVSELNQLRQELELTCDELRDVGDVLAAENAQHARLLKLTEENRLYDMMEAQTARQIAMLQERLTELKKTDDPAQAERLLGQIIVIGTYIKRRNNLIFVGVQRGSISVQELRLCLNESAENLCLYGAECSALIKGDGQLSIEQATAAYALFEAVVEAELESLRSLLVSIEVGEELHMNLCISGEAPLRHLKDPFPALEWEEDEDGLQYVMLRVEKSGGK
;
A
#
# COMPACT_ATOMS: atom_id res chain seq x y z
N MET A 1 17.28 45.40 1.06
CA MET A 1 16.66 45.07 2.36
C MET A 1 15.18 45.32 2.28
N SER A 2 14.33 44.30 2.47
CA SER A 2 12.86 44.45 2.36
C SER A 2 12.32 45.38 3.46
N LYS A 3 11.10 45.93 3.26
CA LYS A 3 10.41 46.76 4.28
C LYS A 3 10.20 45.97 5.58
N ALA A 4 9.98 44.66 5.49
CA ALA A 4 9.80 43.75 6.63
C ALA A 4 11.11 43.58 7.43
N THR A 5 12.26 43.45 6.76
CA THR A 5 13.58 43.32 7.39
C THR A 5 13.97 44.62 8.12
N LYS A 6 13.65 45.81 7.55
CA LYS A 6 13.89 47.11 8.20
C LYS A 6 13.07 47.27 9.49
N LYS A 7 11.78 46.89 9.48
CA LYS A 7 10.94 46.91 10.69
C LYS A 7 11.45 45.95 11.77
N SER A 8 11.85 44.72 11.39
CA SER A 8 12.42 43.76 12.33
C SER A 8 13.69 44.26 13.00
N LEU A 9 14.57 44.90 12.24
CA LEU A 9 15.79 45.50 12.76
C LEU A 9 15.50 46.65 13.75
N LEU A 10 14.52 47.50 13.42
CA LEU A 10 14.11 48.60 14.27
C LEU A 10 13.58 48.08 15.66
N TYR A 11 12.73 47.03 15.63
CA TYR A 11 12.26 46.42 16.89
C TYR A 11 13.36 45.77 17.70
N ALA A 12 14.33 45.11 17.04
CA ALA A 12 15.49 44.55 17.73
C ALA A 12 16.36 45.63 18.37
N LEU A 13 16.62 46.73 17.67
CA LEU A 13 17.37 47.87 18.22
C LEU A 13 16.63 48.53 19.38
N ALA A 14 15.31 48.71 19.30
CA ALA A 14 14.50 49.22 20.40
C ALA A 14 14.55 48.32 21.65
N ALA A 15 14.46 47.00 21.44
CA ALA A 15 14.57 46.03 22.55
C ALA A 15 15.96 46.08 23.20
N LEU A 16 17.04 46.13 22.41
CA LEU A 16 18.40 46.27 22.93
C LEU A 16 18.58 47.58 23.68
N GLY A 17 18.02 48.69 23.21
CA GLY A 17 18.03 49.98 23.88
C GLY A 17 17.31 49.91 25.25
N LEU A 18 16.17 49.26 25.34
CA LEU A 18 15.44 49.06 26.61
C LEU A 18 16.22 48.15 27.57
N ILE A 19 16.88 47.11 27.09
CA ILE A 19 17.75 46.24 27.90
C ILE A 19 18.94 47.06 28.45
N ALA A 20 19.59 47.84 27.58
CA ALA A 20 20.70 48.72 28.01
C ALA A 20 20.25 49.74 29.06
N LEU A 21 19.06 50.35 28.86
CA LEU A 21 18.46 51.25 29.87
C LEU A 21 18.20 50.55 31.21
N ALA A 22 17.67 49.32 31.18
CA ALA A 22 17.41 48.53 32.39
C ALA A 22 18.70 48.13 33.10
N MET A 23 19.78 47.84 32.37
CA MET A 23 21.11 47.59 32.95
C MET A 23 21.70 48.86 33.55
N TRP A 24 21.57 50.00 32.89
CA TRP A 24 21.98 51.28 33.42
C TRP A 24 21.22 51.66 34.70
N LEU A 25 19.90 51.47 34.73
CA LEU A 25 19.08 51.68 35.95
C LEU A 25 19.54 50.79 37.10
N ARG A 26 19.97 49.56 36.84
CA ARG A 26 20.56 48.67 37.85
C ARG A 26 21.85 49.25 38.42
N TYR A 27 22.78 49.67 37.52
CA TYR A 27 24.03 50.27 37.92
C TYR A 27 23.80 51.54 38.76
N ALA A 28 22.93 52.44 38.27
CA ALA A 28 22.57 53.69 38.97
C ALA A 28 21.92 53.44 40.34
N SER A 29 21.04 52.46 40.46
CA SER A 29 20.41 52.04 41.72
C SER A 29 21.41 51.56 42.79
N ARG A 30 22.53 50.96 42.36
CA ARG A 30 23.55 50.43 43.27
C ARG A 30 24.62 51.45 43.65
N THR A 31 24.93 52.36 42.73
CA THR A 31 26.09 53.27 42.89
C THR A 31 25.73 54.70 43.24
N VAL A 32 24.58 55.19 42.75
CA VAL A 32 24.27 56.62 42.81
C VAL A 32 23.04 56.94 43.61
N LEU A 33 21.92 56.21 43.42
CA LEU A 33 20.59 56.66 43.83
C LEU A 33 19.92 55.83 44.94
N HIS A 34 20.47 54.68 45.34
CA HIS A 34 20.05 53.75 46.40
C HIS A 34 18.53 53.67 46.67
N SER A 35 17.70 53.88 45.63
CA SER A 35 16.25 53.90 45.73
C SER A 35 15.59 52.63 45.16
N PRO A 36 14.66 52.01 45.89
CA PRO A 36 13.95 50.80 45.42
C PRO A 36 13.11 51.03 44.16
N VAL A 37 12.73 52.29 43.88
CA VAL A 37 11.95 52.68 42.68
C VAL A 37 12.62 52.23 41.38
N TYR A 38 13.96 52.34 41.28
CA TYR A 38 14.71 51.93 40.11
C TYR A 38 14.65 50.42 39.86
N ASN A 39 14.57 49.62 40.92
CA ASN A 39 14.39 48.16 40.78
C ASN A 39 13.02 47.80 40.22
N HIS A 40 11.97 48.52 40.65
CA HIS A 40 10.62 48.30 40.10
C HIS A 40 10.51 48.79 38.65
N LEU A 41 11.08 49.95 38.32
CA LEU A 41 11.09 50.47 36.95
C LEU A 41 11.82 49.50 36.02
N ARG A 42 12.97 48.96 36.43
CA ARG A 42 13.72 47.95 35.71
C ARG A 42 12.89 46.68 35.48
N SER A 43 12.21 46.17 36.51
CA SER A 43 11.33 45.00 36.40
C SER A 43 10.19 45.26 35.43
N GLY A 44 9.59 46.47 35.48
CA GLY A 44 8.55 46.89 34.53
C GLY A 44 9.03 46.87 33.08
N ILE A 45 10.27 47.33 32.78
CA ILE A 45 10.84 47.28 31.43
C ILE A 45 10.95 45.85 30.95
N TYR A 46 11.46 44.90 31.75
CA TYR A 46 11.59 43.51 31.35
C TYR A 46 10.23 42.80 31.19
N ILE A 47 9.26 43.06 32.06
CA ILE A 47 7.89 42.57 31.95
C ILE A 47 7.26 43.09 30.65
N PHE A 48 7.42 44.38 30.33
CA PHE A 48 6.93 44.97 29.08
C PHE A 48 7.56 44.28 27.84
N LEU A 49 8.89 44.05 27.85
CA LEU A 49 9.57 43.36 26.78
C LEU A 49 9.04 41.95 26.57
N LEU A 50 8.83 41.18 27.66
CA LEU A 50 8.28 39.83 27.56
C LEU A 50 6.82 39.82 27.10
N CYS A 51 5.99 40.77 27.55
CA CYS A 51 4.62 40.91 27.07
C CYS A 51 4.57 41.31 25.59
N ALA A 52 5.46 42.19 25.13
CA ALA A 52 5.60 42.55 23.73
C ALA A 52 6.05 41.33 22.88
N TRP A 53 6.99 40.52 23.40
CA TRP A 53 7.39 39.27 22.75
C TRP A 53 6.24 38.26 22.74
N CYS A 54 5.51 38.07 23.80
CA CYS A 54 4.33 37.21 23.87
C CYS A 54 3.28 37.61 22.83
N HIS A 55 2.99 38.90 22.68
CA HIS A 55 2.10 39.42 21.64
C HIS A 55 2.66 39.12 20.23
N SER A 56 3.96 39.33 20.03
CA SER A 56 4.64 39.04 18.77
C SER A 56 4.56 37.55 18.40
N VAL A 57 4.76 36.63 19.35
CA VAL A 57 4.58 35.18 19.17
C VAL A 57 3.17 34.86 18.72
N ARG A 58 2.15 35.46 19.41
CA ARG A 58 0.73 35.24 19.07
C ARG A 58 0.39 35.65 17.64
N VAL A 59 1.00 36.71 17.11
CA VAL A 59 0.73 37.21 15.76
C VAL A 59 1.53 36.45 14.70
N ARG A 60 2.78 36.07 15.01
CA ARG A 60 3.72 35.52 14.03
C ARG A 60 3.64 34.00 13.85
N ILE A 61 3.31 33.26 14.90
CA ILE A 61 3.35 31.80 14.85
C ILE A 61 2.05 31.25 14.29
N VAL A 62 2.17 30.48 13.20
CA VAL A 62 1.03 29.93 12.46
C VAL A 62 0.50 28.67 13.14
N GLN A 63 1.39 27.76 13.52
CA GLN A 63 1.03 26.48 14.09
C GLN A 63 0.43 26.64 15.50
N THR A 64 -0.84 26.31 15.67
CA THR A 64 -1.63 26.57 16.88
C THR A 64 -1.07 25.90 18.13
N GLN A 65 -0.56 24.69 18.04
CA GLN A 65 0.02 23.98 19.19
C GLN A 65 1.34 24.59 19.65
N VAL A 66 2.25 24.87 18.70
CA VAL A 66 3.51 25.55 19.00
C VAL A 66 3.24 26.92 19.60
N GLN A 67 2.29 27.67 19.04
CA GLN A 67 1.86 28.97 19.57
C GLN A 67 1.40 28.86 21.04
N ARG A 68 0.53 27.89 21.36
CA ARG A 68 0.04 27.67 22.74
C ARG A 68 1.16 27.40 23.73
N TYR A 69 2.12 26.54 23.40
CA TYR A 69 3.25 26.25 24.28
C TYR A 69 4.19 27.42 24.42
N LEU A 70 4.50 28.17 23.35
CA LEU A 70 5.31 29.39 23.46
C LEU A 70 4.63 30.50 24.26
N LEU A 71 3.30 30.63 24.14
CA LEU A 71 2.54 31.56 24.99
C LEU A 71 2.58 31.12 26.46
N ALA A 72 2.45 29.82 26.75
CA ALA A 72 2.59 29.31 28.12
C ALA A 72 3.99 29.57 28.69
N ILE A 73 5.06 29.37 27.91
CA ILE A 73 6.44 29.69 28.27
C ILE A 73 6.56 31.20 28.55
N SER A 74 6.01 32.06 27.68
CA SER A 74 6.03 33.52 27.88
C SER A 74 5.33 33.93 29.17
N MET A 75 4.17 33.33 29.45
CA MET A 75 3.43 33.60 30.72
C MET A 75 4.21 33.15 31.96
N LEU A 76 4.88 31.99 31.88
CA LEU A 76 5.74 31.50 32.96
C LEU A 76 6.94 32.44 33.21
N MET A 77 7.54 33.00 32.15
CA MET A 77 8.62 33.98 32.29
C MET A 77 8.12 35.29 32.92
N VAL A 78 6.95 35.77 32.51
CA VAL A 78 6.32 36.94 33.14
C VAL A 78 6.00 36.67 34.61
N LEU A 79 5.43 35.50 34.92
CA LEU A 79 5.19 35.06 36.29
C LEU A 79 6.48 35.05 37.12
N TRP A 80 7.58 34.54 36.57
CA TRP A 80 8.87 34.50 37.24
C TRP A 80 9.38 35.89 37.61
N LEU A 81 9.30 36.86 36.67
CA LEU A 81 9.65 38.23 36.93
C LEU A 81 8.75 38.90 37.95
N LEU A 82 7.45 38.59 37.96
CA LEU A 82 6.50 39.09 38.98
C LEU A 82 6.84 38.52 40.35
N LEU A 83 7.01 37.21 40.50
CA LEU A 83 7.42 36.56 41.74
C LEU A 83 8.71 37.18 42.28
N ARG A 84 9.69 37.40 41.40
CA ARG A 84 10.94 38.07 41.72
C ARG A 84 10.70 39.51 42.23
N SER A 85 9.88 40.30 41.52
CA SER A 85 9.60 41.69 41.90
C SER A 85 8.91 41.78 43.25
N ILE A 86 7.94 40.90 43.52
CA ILE A 86 7.24 40.80 44.79
C ILE A 86 8.20 40.39 45.92
N LYS A 87 9.06 39.37 45.66
CA LYS A 87 10.06 38.90 46.64
C LYS A 87 10.92 40.03 47.17
N PHE A 88 11.42 40.90 46.31
CA PHE A 88 12.27 42.01 46.71
C PHE A 88 11.50 43.22 47.30
N SER A 89 10.16 43.15 47.38
CA SER A 89 9.31 44.18 47.95
C SER A 89 8.81 43.82 49.35
N ILE A 90 8.93 42.54 49.73
CA ILE A 90 8.44 42.03 51.00
C ILE A 90 9.62 41.95 51.98
N ALA A 91 9.41 42.42 53.25
CA ALA A 91 10.40 42.35 54.31
C ALA A 91 10.22 41.11 55.23
N ASN A 92 9.43 40.10 54.80
CA ASN A 92 9.18 38.91 55.59
C ASN A 92 10.03 37.76 55.10
N THR A 93 10.94 37.25 55.90
CA THR A 93 11.89 36.18 55.53
C THR A 93 11.23 34.88 55.14
N ASP A 94 10.10 34.51 55.75
CA ASP A 94 9.37 33.30 55.40
C ASP A 94 8.67 33.45 54.03
N ALA A 95 8.05 34.58 53.76
CA ALA A 95 7.44 34.88 52.48
C ALA A 95 8.48 34.98 51.36
N GLU A 96 9.65 35.57 51.61
CA GLU A 96 10.78 35.62 50.66
C GLU A 96 11.24 34.22 50.28
N ARG A 97 11.37 33.30 51.24
CA ARG A 97 11.77 31.90 51.03
C ARG A 97 10.75 31.15 50.19
N TRP A 98 9.45 31.25 50.53
CA TRP A 98 8.39 30.62 49.77
C TRP A 98 8.33 31.14 48.31
N LEU A 99 8.44 32.45 48.12
CA LEU A 99 8.53 33.05 46.79
C LEU A 99 9.74 32.54 46.02
N TRP A 100 10.89 32.31 46.68
CA TRP A 100 12.07 31.72 46.08
C TRP A 100 11.83 30.26 45.68
N TYR A 101 11.14 29.44 46.49
CA TYR A 101 10.74 28.08 46.07
C TYR A 101 9.78 28.11 44.89
N PHE A 102 8.87 29.04 44.79
CA PHE A 102 7.99 29.21 43.65
C PHE A 102 8.73 29.58 42.35
N TYR A 103 9.96 30.05 42.38
CA TYR A 103 10.80 30.22 41.19
C TYR A 103 11.01 28.90 40.46
N TYR A 104 10.98 27.75 41.13
CA TYR A 104 11.16 26.44 40.54
C TYR A 104 9.98 26.01 39.67
N VAL A 105 8.83 26.65 39.76
CA VAL A 105 7.73 26.46 38.82
C VAL A 105 8.18 26.84 37.40
N PRO A 106 8.55 28.07 37.07
CA PRO A 106 9.06 28.40 35.73
C PRO A 106 10.36 27.70 35.40
N ILE A 107 11.30 27.50 36.31
CA ILE A 107 12.58 26.83 36.08
C ILE A 107 12.38 25.40 35.54
N LEU A 108 11.46 24.64 36.11
CA LEU A 108 11.20 23.25 35.69
C LEU A 108 10.26 23.15 34.49
N PHE A 109 9.22 24.01 34.42
CA PHE A 109 8.21 23.88 33.36
C PHE A 109 8.62 24.51 32.05
N ILE A 110 9.44 25.56 32.01
CA ILE A 110 9.89 26.19 30.77
C ILE A 110 10.70 25.19 29.89
N PRO A 111 11.75 24.52 30.41
CA PRO A 111 12.49 23.53 29.63
C PRO A 111 11.63 22.34 29.22
N MET A 112 10.73 21.84 30.06
CA MET A 112 9.81 20.76 29.74
C MET A 112 8.85 21.15 28.59
N LEU A 113 8.24 22.35 28.65
CA LEU A 113 7.37 22.86 27.59
C LEU A 113 8.15 23.09 26.29
N SER A 114 9.44 23.43 26.38
CA SER A 114 10.33 23.54 25.20
C SER A 114 10.45 22.21 24.47
N VAL A 115 10.44 21.06 25.16
CA VAL A 115 10.39 19.74 24.54
C VAL A 115 9.07 19.54 23.78
N PHE A 116 7.93 20.02 24.31
CA PHE A 116 6.64 19.92 23.61
C PHE A 116 6.60 20.81 22.36
N VAL A 117 7.19 22.02 22.43
CA VAL A 117 7.41 22.86 21.25
C VAL A 117 8.18 22.08 20.18
N SER A 118 9.32 21.50 20.55
CA SER A 118 10.20 20.79 19.60
C SER A 118 9.55 19.56 18.99
N GLN A 119 8.67 18.85 19.72
CA GLN A 119 7.92 17.71 19.21
C GLN A 119 6.80 18.10 18.25
N SER A 120 6.19 19.25 18.47
CA SER A 120 5.09 19.76 17.66
C SER A 120 5.55 20.40 16.34
N LEU A 121 6.85 20.68 16.18
CA LEU A 121 7.40 21.29 14.97
C LEU A 121 7.28 20.38 13.75
N GLY A 122 6.84 20.96 12.63
CA GLY A 122 6.71 20.26 11.34
C GLY A 122 5.59 19.22 11.29
N LYS A 123 4.65 19.26 12.23
CA LYS A 123 3.47 18.40 12.26
C LYS A 123 2.22 19.15 11.78
N PRO A 124 1.20 18.44 11.22
CA PRO A 124 -0.07 19.05 10.83
C PRO A 124 -0.80 19.67 12.03
N GLU A 125 -1.77 20.56 11.76
CA GLU A 125 -2.51 21.29 12.82
C GLU A 125 -3.27 20.35 13.76
N ASP A 126 -3.78 19.23 13.27
CA ASP A 126 -4.53 18.22 14.03
C ASP A 126 -3.63 17.26 14.82
N PHE A 127 -2.32 17.48 14.77
CA PHE A 127 -1.38 16.64 15.52
C PHE A 127 -1.58 16.78 17.02
N HIS A 128 -1.89 15.69 17.68
CA HIS A 128 -1.92 15.61 19.14
C HIS A 128 -0.63 14.96 19.65
N LEU A 129 -0.05 15.56 20.68
CA LEU A 129 1.13 14.99 21.33
C LEU A 129 0.85 13.55 21.81
N PRO A 130 1.75 12.60 21.53
CA PRO A 130 1.63 11.23 22.01
C PRO A 130 1.46 11.18 23.53
N ARG A 131 0.68 10.22 24.03
CA ARG A 131 0.41 10.10 25.48
C ARG A 131 1.67 9.93 26.30
N TRP A 132 2.69 9.27 25.77
CA TRP A 132 3.97 9.05 26.45
C TRP A 132 4.75 10.34 26.73
N THR A 133 4.62 11.38 25.89
CA THR A 133 5.31 12.66 26.10
C THR A 133 4.74 13.42 27.29
N LYS A 134 3.46 13.20 27.60
CA LYS A 134 2.84 13.74 28.80
C LYS A 134 3.44 13.14 30.08
N LEU A 135 4.13 12.01 29.99
CA LEU A 135 4.85 11.41 31.12
C LEU A 135 5.95 12.33 31.67
N LEU A 136 6.47 13.29 30.86
CA LEU A 136 7.44 14.30 31.31
C LEU A 136 6.89 15.21 32.43
N TYR A 137 5.56 15.32 32.57
CA TYR A 137 4.98 16.03 33.73
C TYR A 137 5.30 15.34 35.07
N VAL A 138 5.43 14.01 35.07
CA VAL A 138 5.63 13.25 36.31
C VAL A 138 6.94 13.63 37.01
N PRO A 139 8.13 13.50 36.38
CA PRO A 139 9.38 13.92 37.01
C PRO A 139 9.40 15.43 37.32
N THR A 140 8.81 16.25 36.43
CA THR A 140 8.75 17.70 36.62
C THR A 140 7.98 18.07 37.89
N VAL A 141 6.80 17.47 38.09
CA VAL A 141 5.97 17.71 39.29
C VAL A 141 6.61 17.10 40.53
N LEU A 142 7.21 15.91 40.43
CA LEU A 142 7.90 15.30 41.58
C LEU A 142 9.10 16.16 42.06
N LEU A 143 9.89 16.69 41.12
CA LEU A 143 11.00 17.58 41.47
C LEU A 143 10.51 18.91 42.02
N LEU A 144 9.40 19.45 41.50
CA LEU A 144 8.79 20.63 42.05
C LEU A 144 8.32 20.40 43.49
N LEU A 145 7.62 19.30 43.77
CA LEU A 145 7.19 18.91 45.11
C LEU A 145 8.39 18.73 46.04
N LEU A 146 9.49 18.13 45.55
CA LEU A 146 10.73 17.99 46.30
C LEU A 146 11.29 19.36 46.73
N VAL A 147 11.23 20.36 45.86
CA VAL A 147 11.66 21.73 46.20
C VAL A 147 10.69 22.41 47.18
N LEU A 148 9.38 22.33 46.93
CA LEU A 148 8.36 22.97 47.77
C LEU A 148 8.30 22.37 49.19
N THR A 149 8.65 21.09 49.34
CA THR A 149 8.70 20.42 50.66
C THR A 149 10.08 20.49 51.33
N ASN A 150 11.02 21.29 50.80
CA ASN A 150 12.39 21.32 51.27
C ASN A 150 12.53 21.65 52.76
N ASP A 151 11.66 22.46 53.29
CA ASP A 151 11.67 22.83 54.73
C ASP A 151 11.53 21.60 55.65
N LEU A 152 10.89 20.50 55.19
CA LEU A 152 10.71 19.27 55.94
C LEU A 152 11.94 18.35 55.94
N HIS A 153 12.73 18.37 54.87
CA HIS A 153 13.77 17.36 54.67
C HIS A 153 15.16 17.92 54.32
N GLN A 154 15.26 19.20 53.93
CA GLN A 154 16.50 19.90 53.56
C GLN A 154 17.42 19.16 52.58
N ARG A 155 16.83 18.36 51.63
CA ARG A 155 17.58 17.58 50.66
C ARG A 155 17.95 18.35 49.39
N VAL A 156 17.28 19.47 49.13
CA VAL A 156 17.56 20.36 48.00
C VAL A 156 18.46 21.51 48.46
N PHE A 157 18.05 22.18 49.54
CA PHE A 157 18.80 23.25 50.18
C PHE A 157 18.92 22.93 51.66
N SER A 158 20.12 23.00 52.21
CA SER A 158 20.40 22.92 53.63
C SER A 158 20.73 24.30 54.17
N PHE A 159 20.31 24.57 55.41
CA PHE A 159 20.51 25.86 56.10
C PHE A 159 21.43 25.68 57.29
N PRO A 160 22.77 25.79 57.12
CA PRO A 160 23.75 25.55 58.17
C PRO A 160 23.63 26.51 59.37
N SER A 161 23.08 27.71 59.14
CA SER A 161 22.83 28.71 60.19
C SER A 161 21.62 28.43 61.08
N GLY A 162 20.82 27.38 60.74
CA GLY A 162 19.54 27.11 61.41
C GLY A 162 18.42 28.07 61.03
N ILE A 163 18.73 29.17 60.37
CA ILE A 163 17.76 30.16 59.89
C ILE A 163 17.39 29.78 58.44
N LEU A 164 16.12 29.49 58.21
CA LEU A 164 15.58 29.16 56.87
C LEU A 164 15.51 30.44 56.01
N SER A 165 16.60 30.76 55.31
CA SER A 165 16.70 31.99 54.50
C SER A 165 17.38 31.70 53.17
N ASP A 166 16.94 32.37 52.10
CA ASP A 166 17.55 32.33 50.78
C ASP A 166 18.88 33.09 50.68
N ALA A 167 19.31 33.74 51.76
CA ALA A 167 20.58 34.47 51.83
C ALA A 167 21.77 33.55 52.18
N ALA A 168 21.54 32.47 52.95
CA ALA A 168 22.59 31.60 53.48
C ALA A 168 22.17 30.12 53.40
N TYR A 169 22.38 29.49 52.27
CA TYR A 169 22.06 28.07 52.01
C TYR A 169 23.22 27.35 51.31
N ARG A 170 23.19 26.03 51.36
CA ARG A 170 24.07 25.15 50.57
C ARG A 170 23.22 24.27 49.69
N TYR A 171 23.73 23.99 48.48
CA TYR A 171 23.13 23.05 47.55
C TYR A 171 23.38 21.61 48.01
N GLU A 172 22.30 20.85 48.11
CA GLU A 172 22.33 19.44 48.45
C GLU A 172 22.08 18.56 47.20
N ARG A 173 22.14 17.23 47.34
CA ARG A 173 22.02 16.28 46.22
C ARG A 173 20.73 16.49 45.41
N GLY A 174 19.62 16.82 46.03
CA GLY A 174 18.35 17.09 45.38
C GLY A 174 18.39 18.22 44.36
N TYR A 175 19.19 19.28 44.64
CA TYR A 175 19.38 20.38 43.71
C TYR A 175 20.01 19.91 42.36
N PHE A 176 20.99 19.00 42.43
CA PHE A 176 21.64 18.50 41.19
C PHE A 176 20.70 17.64 40.35
N PHE A 177 19.71 16.96 40.92
CA PHE A 177 18.65 16.32 40.17
C PHE A 177 17.76 17.32 39.46
N VAL A 178 17.38 18.43 40.13
CA VAL A 178 16.62 19.52 39.52
C VAL A 178 17.37 20.15 38.36
N LEU A 179 18.65 20.51 38.58
CA LEU A 179 19.51 21.08 37.55
C LEU A 179 19.74 20.10 36.37
N GLY A 180 19.98 18.83 36.69
CA GLY A 180 20.13 17.79 35.65
C GLY A 180 18.88 17.63 34.78
N TRP A 181 17.70 17.70 35.38
CA TRP A 181 16.42 17.66 34.66
C TRP A 181 16.21 18.90 33.77
N GLU A 182 16.51 20.09 34.28
CA GLU A 182 16.45 21.34 33.51
C GLU A 182 17.35 21.28 32.28
N LEU A 183 18.63 20.93 32.48
CA LEU A 183 19.62 20.82 31.39
C LEU A 183 19.25 19.73 30.41
N PHE A 184 18.78 18.58 30.86
CA PHE A 184 18.32 17.49 30.01
C PHE A 184 17.17 17.94 29.11
N CYS A 185 16.13 18.56 29.65
CA CYS A 185 15.00 19.04 28.86
C CYS A 185 15.41 20.14 27.87
N ALA A 186 16.25 21.09 28.29
CA ALA A 186 16.74 22.16 27.44
C ALA A 186 17.60 21.62 26.27
N ALA A 187 18.55 20.74 26.57
CA ALA A 187 19.42 20.12 25.56
C ALA A 187 18.60 19.22 24.61
N LEU A 188 17.69 18.40 25.12
CA LEU A 188 16.81 17.56 24.33
C LEU A 188 15.94 18.39 23.38
N SER A 189 15.34 19.48 23.90
CA SER A 189 14.54 20.40 23.09
C SER A 189 15.34 20.99 21.94
N LEU A 190 16.52 21.52 22.24
CA LEU A 190 17.38 22.14 21.24
C LEU A 190 17.89 21.14 20.21
N PHE A 191 18.31 19.95 20.64
CA PHE A 191 18.70 18.86 19.75
C PHE A 191 17.55 18.49 18.79
N MET A 192 16.33 18.31 19.31
CA MET A 192 15.17 18.00 18.49
C MET A 192 14.82 19.12 17.50
N ILE A 193 14.91 20.40 17.91
CA ILE A 193 14.64 21.53 17.03
C ILE A 193 15.65 21.53 15.87
N VAL A 194 16.94 21.40 16.16
CA VAL A 194 18.02 21.42 15.16
C VAL A 194 17.95 20.22 14.20
N THR A 195 17.60 19.03 14.69
CA THR A 195 17.54 17.81 13.86
C THR A 195 16.28 17.73 12.99
N LYS A 196 15.15 18.27 13.46
CA LYS A 196 13.90 18.27 12.70
C LYS A 196 13.83 19.33 11.59
N CYS A 197 14.79 20.22 11.50
CA CYS A 197 14.84 21.24 10.44
C CYS A 197 15.04 20.61 9.07
N ARG A 198 14.05 20.72 8.18
CA ARG A 198 14.08 20.20 6.79
C ARG A 198 14.35 21.28 5.73
N ILE A 199 14.69 22.51 6.12
CA ILE A 199 14.88 23.62 5.16
C ILE A 199 16.25 23.50 4.49
N PRO A 200 16.32 23.30 3.14
CA PRO A 200 17.57 22.92 2.44
C PRO A 200 18.66 24.00 2.42
N HIS A 201 18.31 25.29 2.45
CA HIS A 201 19.25 26.40 2.25
C HIS A 201 19.84 27.02 3.53
N THR A 202 19.47 26.56 4.73
CA THR A 202 19.83 27.22 6.00
C THR A 202 20.87 26.47 6.84
N LYS A 203 21.72 25.63 6.23
CA LYS A 203 22.69 24.80 7.00
C LYS A 203 23.57 25.59 7.98
N ARG A 204 24.01 26.81 7.62
CA ARG A 204 24.86 27.66 8.49
C ARG A 204 24.05 28.40 9.57
N VAL A 205 22.83 28.80 9.24
CA VAL A 205 21.96 29.59 10.15
C VAL A 205 21.27 28.68 11.17
N ARG A 206 21.16 27.38 10.90
CA ARG A 206 20.55 26.38 11.79
C ARG A 206 21.21 26.28 13.18
N LEU A 207 22.50 26.63 13.28
CA LEU A 207 23.25 26.60 14.54
C LEU A 207 23.11 27.89 15.36
N LEU A 208 22.44 28.93 14.82
CA LEU A 208 22.28 30.22 15.53
C LEU A 208 21.65 30.09 16.93
N PRO A 209 20.64 29.21 17.18
CA PRO A 209 20.08 29.02 18.52
C PRO A 209 21.06 28.45 19.56
N LEU A 210 22.16 27.83 19.12
CA LEU A 210 23.20 27.36 20.02
C LEU A 210 23.98 28.53 20.66
N VAL A 211 24.02 29.71 20.01
CA VAL A 211 24.72 30.87 20.54
C VAL A 211 24.11 31.37 21.85
N PRO A 212 22.81 31.72 21.93
CA PRO A 212 22.21 32.13 23.18
C PRO A 212 22.19 31.00 24.23
N PHE A 213 22.13 29.72 23.81
CA PHE A 213 22.26 28.60 24.73
C PHE A 213 23.67 28.51 25.36
N ALA A 214 24.72 28.62 24.56
CA ALA A 214 26.09 28.65 25.06
C ALA A 214 26.35 29.87 25.94
N LEU A 215 25.80 31.04 25.57
CA LEU A 215 25.87 32.24 26.37
C LEU A 215 25.14 32.07 27.74
N SER A 216 24.01 31.35 27.76
CA SER A 216 23.29 31.02 29.01
C SER A 216 24.17 30.18 29.94
N LEU A 217 24.83 29.13 29.41
CA LEU A 217 25.72 28.30 30.21
C LEU A 217 26.94 29.08 30.71
N ALA A 218 27.54 29.89 29.85
CA ALA A 218 28.66 30.74 30.23
C ALA A 218 28.28 31.76 31.29
N TYR A 219 27.06 32.34 31.18
CA TYR A 219 26.53 33.26 32.18
C TYR A 219 26.29 32.55 33.52
N VAL A 220 25.68 31.35 33.55
CA VAL A 220 25.47 30.58 34.78
C VAL A 220 26.78 30.31 35.50
N TYR A 221 27.80 29.89 34.73
CA TYR A 221 29.14 29.67 35.24
C TYR A 221 29.76 30.98 35.83
N ALA A 222 29.73 32.06 35.07
CA ALA A 222 30.26 33.37 35.49
C ALA A 222 29.52 33.92 36.72
N TYR A 223 28.24 33.67 36.85
CA TYR A 223 27.42 34.03 38.01
C TYR A 223 27.79 33.19 39.25
N ALA A 224 28.00 31.87 39.07
CA ALA A 224 28.38 30.96 40.14
C ALA A 224 29.77 31.31 40.72
N GLU A 225 30.75 31.63 39.85
CA GLU A 225 32.06 32.08 40.21
C GLU A 225 32.10 33.53 40.75
N LYS A 226 30.96 34.20 40.85
CA LYS A 226 30.82 35.58 41.34
C LYS A 226 31.73 36.57 40.63
N ILE A 227 31.93 36.41 39.29
CA ILE A 227 32.72 37.33 38.51
C ILE A 227 32.20 38.76 38.70
N HIS A 228 33.02 39.65 39.24
CA HIS A 228 32.65 40.95 39.74
C HIS A 228 31.77 41.79 38.80
N TRP A 229 32.18 41.96 37.55
CA TRP A 229 31.47 42.82 36.62
C TRP A 229 30.21 42.18 36.02
N VAL A 230 30.14 40.82 35.91
CA VAL A 230 28.89 40.11 35.62
C VAL A 230 27.89 40.31 36.75
N TRP A 231 28.36 40.23 37.97
CA TRP A 231 27.49 40.39 39.18
C TRP A 231 26.98 41.80 39.34
N VAL A 232 27.76 42.83 39.01
CA VAL A 232 27.37 44.24 39.07
C VAL A 232 26.37 44.60 37.97
N LEU A 233 26.65 44.29 36.72
CA LEU A 233 25.85 44.70 35.58
C LEU A 233 24.68 43.78 35.31
N ALA A 234 24.87 42.50 35.34
CA ALA A 234 23.91 41.48 34.94
C ALA A 234 23.57 40.46 36.02
N GLY A 235 23.93 40.72 37.31
CA GLY A 235 23.77 39.77 38.42
C GLY A 235 22.32 39.47 38.84
N ASP A 236 21.41 39.43 37.90
CA ASP A 236 20.02 39.06 38.06
C ASP A 236 19.72 37.81 37.25
N MET A 237 19.90 36.66 37.89
CA MET A 237 19.78 35.36 37.28
C MET A 237 18.41 35.15 36.59
N THR A 238 17.33 35.58 37.22
CA THR A 238 15.96 35.45 36.70
C THR A 238 15.82 36.21 35.37
N VAL A 239 16.25 37.47 35.33
CA VAL A 239 16.19 38.31 34.12
C VAL A 239 17.06 37.74 33.03
N ALA A 240 18.31 37.34 33.36
CA ALA A 240 19.24 36.81 32.39
C ALA A 240 18.68 35.52 31.76
N GLN A 241 18.16 34.60 32.55
CA GLN A 241 17.58 33.37 32.03
C GLN A 241 16.33 33.62 31.16
N CYS A 242 15.43 34.50 31.55
CA CYS A 242 14.28 34.88 30.71
C CYS A 242 14.70 35.47 29.35
N LEU A 243 15.72 36.33 29.33
CA LEU A 243 16.26 36.90 28.10
C LEU A 243 16.95 35.85 27.23
N MET A 244 17.68 34.90 27.84
CA MET A 244 18.33 33.82 27.11
C MET A 244 17.30 32.84 26.49
N PHE A 245 16.26 32.44 27.22
CA PHE A 245 15.17 31.65 26.66
C PHE A 245 14.47 32.38 25.51
N THR A 246 14.18 33.67 25.70
CA THR A 246 13.62 34.51 24.62
C THR A 246 14.56 34.54 23.41
N GLY A 247 15.87 34.70 23.61
CA GLY A 247 16.90 34.67 22.56
C GLY A 247 16.96 33.34 21.82
N ILE A 248 16.87 32.22 22.55
CA ILE A 248 16.86 30.87 21.95
C ILE A 248 15.62 30.73 21.03
N PHE A 249 14.42 31.02 21.53
CA PHE A 249 13.21 30.88 20.72
C PHE A 249 13.14 31.88 19.58
N GLU A 250 13.53 33.14 19.81
CA GLU A 250 13.55 34.14 18.75
C GLU A 250 14.55 33.77 17.65
N SER A 251 15.74 33.25 17.99
CA SER A 251 16.69 32.74 17.00
C SER A 251 16.11 31.53 16.25
N CYS A 252 15.40 30.62 16.91
CA CYS A 252 14.68 29.53 16.23
C CYS A 252 13.63 30.06 15.24
N ILE A 253 12.88 31.11 15.58
CA ILE A 253 11.90 31.75 14.71
C ILE A 253 12.59 32.45 13.53
N GLN A 254 13.67 33.19 13.76
CA GLN A 254 14.40 33.92 12.71
C GLN A 254 15.09 32.98 11.73
N CYS A 255 15.56 31.82 12.20
CA CYS A 255 16.17 30.79 11.34
C CYS A 255 15.14 29.94 10.59
N GLY A 256 13.83 30.17 10.79
CA GLY A 256 12.78 29.35 10.19
C GLY A 256 12.63 27.94 10.80
N LEU A 257 13.34 27.64 11.91
CA LEU A 257 13.17 26.39 12.65
C LEU A 257 11.77 26.28 13.25
N ILE A 258 11.23 27.42 13.69
CA ILE A 258 9.83 27.59 14.09
C ILE A 258 9.16 28.39 12.98
N GLN A 259 8.15 27.80 12.35
CA GLN A 259 7.44 28.42 11.24
C GLN A 259 6.70 29.70 11.70
N SER A 260 6.97 30.78 11.01
CA SER A 260 6.31 32.08 11.23
C SER A 260 5.70 32.60 9.95
N ASN A 261 4.71 33.48 10.07
CA ASN A 261 4.06 34.11 8.92
C ASN A 261 4.88 35.28 8.29
N ARG A 262 6.17 35.34 8.57
CA ARG A 262 7.06 36.33 7.96
C ARG A 262 7.66 35.78 6.67
N GLY A 263 7.76 36.65 5.65
CA GLY A 263 8.38 36.28 4.37
C GLY A 263 7.42 35.68 3.34
N TYR A 264 6.10 35.66 3.60
CA TYR A 264 5.14 35.18 2.60
C TYR A 264 5.16 36.03 1.33
N ASP A 265 5.39 37.35 1.42
CA ASP A 265 5.50 38.21 0.23
C ASP A 265 6.71 37.82 -0.61
N GLU A 266 7.87 37.60 0.03
CA GLU A 266 9.10 37.18 -0.65
C GLU A 266 8.96 35.73 -1.21
N LEU A 267 8.28 34.85 -0.48
CA LEU A 267 7.99 33.48 -0.92
C LEU A 267 7.04 33.48 -2.12
N LEU A 268 5.99 34.29 -2.08
CA LEU A 268 5.03 34.39 -3.16
C LEU A 268 5.60 35.11 -4.40
N GLU A 269 6.53 36.06 -4.22
CA GLU A 269 7.27 36.66 -5.32
C GLU A 269 8.26 35.67 -5.98
N ALA A 270 8.83 34.76 -5.19
CA ALA A 270 9.77 33.74 -5.67
C ALA A 270 9.10 32.47 -6.19
N THR A 271 7.80 32.29 -5.94
CA THR A 271 7.07 31.09 -6.41
C THR A 271 6.71 31.21 -7.87
N THR A 272 6.85 30.12 -8.61
CA THR A 272 6.38 29.98 -10.00
C THR A 272 4.88 29.66 -10.06
N LEU A 273 4.27 29.27 -8.93
CA LEU A 273 2.84 28.96 -8.88
C LEU A 273 2.00 30.25 -8.91
N PRO A 274 1.00 30.36 -9.79
CA PRO A 274 0.08 31.47 -9.83
C PRO A 274 -0.94 31.38 -8.68
N VAL A 275 -0.57 31.95 -7.51
CA VAL A 275 -1.36 31.89 -6.27
C VAL A 275 -1.83 33.29 -5.86
N GLN A 276 -3.08 33.37 -5.40
CA GLN A 276 -3.70 34.57 -4.84
C GLN A 276 -4.33 34.23 -3.49
N ILE A 277 -4.00 34.99 -2.44
CA ILE A 277 -4.55 34.84 -1.09
C ILE A 277 -5.44 36.05 -0.81
N THR A 278 -6.66 35.77 -0.35
CA THR A 278 -7.65 36.79 -0.02
C THR A 278 -8.12 36.67 1.43
N ASP A 279 -8.74 37.72 1.93
CA ASP A 279 -9.48 37.67 3.20
C ASP A 279 -10.88 37.03 3.05
N GLU A 280 -11.65 36.99 4.13
CA GLU A 280 -13.01 36.45 4.15
C GLU A 280 -13.96 37.20 3.19
N ASN A 281 -13.65 38.46 2.85
CA ASN A 281 -14.41 39.28 1.93
C ASN A 281 -13.90 39.20 0.48
N PHE A 282 -12.99 38.29 0.17
CA PHE A 282 -12.33 38.11 -1.12
C PHE A 282 -11.45 39.31 -1.56
N CYS A 283 -11.07 40.20 -0.64
CA CYS A 283 -10.09 41.22 -0.92
C CYS A 283 -8.68 40.61 -0.95
N THR A 284 -7.97 40.81 -2.05
CA THR A 284 -6.60 40.30 -2.24
C THR A 284 -5.64 40.88 -1.23
N LYS A 285 -4.97 40.00 -0.46
CA LYS A 285 -3.92 40.35 0.48
C LYS A 285 -2.53 40.10 -0.10
N HIS A 286 -2.37 38.98 -0.78
CA HIS A 286 -1.12 38.56 -1.39
C HIS A 286 -1.40 37.91 -2.76
N ALA A 287 -0.52 38.13 -3.73
CA ALA A 287 -0.56 37.48 -5.04
C ALA A 287 0.86 37.25 -5.54
N SER A 288 1.11 36.07 -6.09
CA SER A 288 2.39 35.73 -6.73
C SER A 288 2.64 36.61 -7.95
N ALA A 289 3.90 36.71 -8.35
CA ALA A 289 4.28 37.43 -9.58
C ALA A 289 3.58 36.86 -10.82
N THR A 290 3.40 35.56 -10.88
CA THR A 290 2.74 34.81 -11.96
C THR A 290 1.21 34.97 -11.98
N MET A 291 0.59 35.42 -10.87
CA MET A 291 -0.85 35.70 -10.76
C MET A 291 -1.18 37.17 -10.95
N ARG A 292 -0.25 37.98 -11.41
CA ARG A 292 -0.50 39.41 -11.70
C ARG A 292 -0.96 39.63 -13.16
N PRO A 293 -2.09 40.32 -13.40
CA PRO A 293 -2.99 40.95 -12.42
C PRO A 293 -3.79 39.91 -11.62
N PRO A 294 -4.05 40.16 -10.32
CA PRO A 294 -4.86 39.27 -9.51
C PRO A 294 -6.31 39.25 -10.01
N LEU A 295 -6.98 38.12 -9.83
CA LEU A 295 -8.41 38.01 -10.19
C LEU A 295 -9.25 39.00 -9.39
N PRO A 296 -10.21 39.66 -10.02
CA PRO A 296 -11.04 40.63 -9.35
C PRO A 296 -11.99 40.00 -8.33
N GLN A 297 -12.32 40.75 -7.29
CA GLN A 297 -13.19 40.30 -6.20
C GLN A 297 -14.57 39.80 -6.70
N SER A 298 -15.10 40.39 -7.78
CA SER A 298 -16.37 40.01 -8.38
C SER A 298 -16.37 38.59 -8.94
N GLU A 299 -15.28 38.18 -9.57
CA GLU A 299 -15.10 36.82 -10.10
C GLU A 299 -14.90 35.80 -8.98
N LEU A 300 -14.06 36.13 -8.00
CA LEU A 300 -13.78 35.24 -6.86
C LEU A 300 -15.04 34.92 -6.03
N ARG A 301 -15.98 35.84 -5.92
CA ARG A 301 -17.26 35.63 -5.23
C ARG A 301 -18.21 34.68 -5.95
N GLN A 302 -18.12 34.60 -7.27
CA GLN A 302 -18.96 33.69 -8.07
C GLN A 302 -18.50 32.26 -8.04
N ILE A 303 -17.24 32.01 -7.63
CA ILE A 303 -16.65 30.69 -7.55
C ILE A 303 -17.17 30.00 -6.30
N THR A 304 -18.15 29.12 -6.47
CA THR A 304 -18.74 28.32 -5.38
C THR A 304 -18.12 26.93 -5.25
N GLN A 305 -17.56 26.40 -6.34
CA GLN A 305 -16.93 25.08 -6.39
C GLN A 305 -15.43 25.16 -6.03
N ASP A 306 -14.88 24.07 -5.52
CA ASP A 306 -13.46 24.02 -5.12
C ASP A 306 -12.51 23.96 -6.33
N THR A 307 -13.01 23.56 -7.49
CA THR A 307 -12.29 23.56 -8.77
C THR A 307 -13.21 24.08 -9.86
N VAL A 308 -12.74 25.07 -10.62
CA VAL A 308 -13.47 25.66 -11.75
C VAL A 308 -12.52 25.72 -12.94
N GLN A 309 -12.99 25.32 -14.10
CA GLN A 309 -12.26 25.45 -15.35
C GLN A 309 -12.36 26.88 -15.85
N LEU A 310 -11.23 27.55 -16.04
CA LEU A 310 -11.16 28.90 -16.59
C LEU A 310 -11.09 28.89 -18.13
N ASP A 311 -10.29 28.00 -18.67
CA ASP A 311 -10.14 27.70 -20.09
C ASP A 311 -9.82 26.21 -20.26
N ASP A 312 -9.62 25.74 -21.51
CA ASP A 312 -9.41 24.32 -21.81
C ASP A 312 -8.19 23.72 -21.07
N ASP A 313 -7.17 24.52 -20.81
CA ASP A 313 -5.90 24.07 -20.24
C ASP A 313 -5.61 24.61 -18.84
N THR A 314 -6.52 25.42 -18.26
CA THR A 314 -6.29 26.03 -16.94
C THR A 314 -7.42 25.76 -15.97
N LEU A 315 -7.09 25.15 -14.83
CA LEU A 315 -7.99 24.96 -13.71
C LEU A 315 -7.71 25.99 -12.62
N LEU A 316 -8.75 26.65 -12.12
CA LEU A 316 -8.69 27.44 -10.91
C LEU A 316 -9.18 26.62 -9.73
N LYS A 317 -8.29 26.42 -8.77
CA LYS A 317 -8.60 25.72 -7.51
C LYS A 317 -8.68 26.73 -6.37
N ARG A 318 -9.56 26.47 -5.40
CA ARG A 318 -9.68 27.26 -4.18
C ARG A 318 -9.57 26.37 -2.94
N HIS A 319 -9.03 26.95 -1.88
CA HIS A 319 -9.00 26.30 -0.57
C HIS A 319 -9.30 27.32 0.53
N LYS A 320 -10.13 26.92 1.50
CA LYS A 320 -10.50 27.78 2.62
C LYS A 320 -9.35 27.84 3.63
N LEU A 321 -8.89 29.04 3.92
CA LEU A 321 -7.94 29.32 4.96
C LEU A 321 -8.67 29.75 6.24
N ARG A 322 -7.98 29.76 7.38
CA ARG A 322 -8.56 30.13 8.69
C ARG A 322 -9.20 31.53 8.72
N ARG A 323 -8.71 32.46 7.88
CA ARG A 323 -9.20 33.86 7.78
C ARG A 323 -9.28 34.36 6.35
N GLY A 324 -9.69 33.50 5.40
CA GLY A 324 -9.79 33.88 4.01
C GLY A 324 -9.75 32.66 3.08
N TRP A 325 -9.27 32.90 1.86
CA TRP A 325 -9.21 31.90 0.81
C TRP A 325 -7.88 31.97 0.07
N ALA A 326 -7.38 30.81 -0.35
CA ALA A 326 -6.30 30.70 -1.32
C ALA A 326 -6.87 30.24 -2.65
N PHE A 327 -6.46 30.89 -3.73
CA PHE A 327 -6.78 30.54 -5.11
C PHE A 327 -5.47 30.30 -5.85
N TRP A 328 -5.41 29.26 -6.69
CA TRP A 328 -4.27 29.04 -7.57
C TRP A 328 -4.72 28.49 -8.91
N LYS A 329 -3.99 28.87 -9.95
CA LYS A 329 -4.18 28.34 -11.31
C LYS A 329 -3.27 27.13 -11.47
N GLU A 330 -3.79 26.10 -12.10
CA GLU A 330 -3.07 24.89 -12.46
C GLU A 330 -3.15 24.71 -13.96
N ASP A 331 -2.01 24.61 -14.60
CA ASP A 331 -1.91 24.30 -16.03
C ASP A 331 -2.06 22.79 -16.21
N VAL A 332 -3.07 22.39 -16.98
CA VAL A 332 -3.39 20.99 -17.28
C VAL A 332 -3.19 20.65 -18.76
N SER A 333 -2.50 21.51 -19.52
CA SER A 333 -2.24 21.31 -20.95
C SER A 333 -1.52 20.00 -21.23
N GLU A 334 -0.46 19.70 -20.48
CA GLU A 334 0.28 18.45 -20.61
C GLU A 334 -0.59 17.22 -20.23
N LEU A 335 -1.43 17.36 -19.20
CA LEU A 335 -2.37 16.33 -18.78
C LEU A 335 -3.42 16.06 -19.86
N ASN A 336 -3.96 17.11 -20.47
CA ASN A 336 -4.94 17.01 -21.57
C ASN A 336 -4.32 16.36 -22.81
N GLN A 337 -3.09 16.73 -23.17
CA GLN A 337 -2.36 16.12 -24.28
C GLN A 337 -2.12 14.62 -24.00
N LEU A 338 -1.65 14.28 -22.82
CA LEU A 338 -1.41 12.88 -22.44
C LEU A 338 -2.71 12.07 -22.43
N ARG A 339 -3.82 12.67 -21.98
CA ARG A 339 -5.14 12.02 -22.01
C ARG A 339 -5.59 11.74 -23.45
N GLN A 340 -5.41 12.71 -24.35
CA GLN A 340 -5.75 12.54 -25.76
C GLN A 340 -4.91 11.46 -26.44
N GLU A 341 -3.60 11.43 -26.16
CA GLU A 341 -2.70 10.38 -26.64
C GLU A 341 -3.09 9.00 -26.11
N LEU A 342 -3.48 8.92 -24.84
CA LEU A 342 -3.98 7.70 -24.23
C LEU A 342 -5.29 7.22 -24.89
N GLU A 343 -6.24 8.13 -25.15
CA GLU A 343 -7.49 7.80 -25.84
C GLU A 343 -7.22 7.23 -27.24
N LEU A 344 -6.35 7.87 -28.03
CA LEU A 344 -5.94 7.36 -29.34
C LEU A 344 -5.30 5.97 -29.27
N THR A 345 -4.38 5.78 -28.31
CA THR A 345 -3.72 4.48 -28.11
C THR A 345 -4.71 3.39 -27.69
N CYS A 346 -5.71 3.73 -26.85
CA CYS A 346 -6.76 2.80 -26.46
C CYS A 346 -7.64 2.39 -27.65
N ASP A 347 -7.96 3.32 -28.55
CA ASP A 347 -8.74 3.02 -29.76
C ASP A 347 -7.93 2.14 -30.72
N GLU A 348 -6.65 2.44 -30.94
CA GLU A 348 -5.75 1.58 -31.74
C GLU A 348 -5.64 0.15 -31.15
N LEU A 349 -5.48 0.04 -29.84
CA LEU A 349 -5.42 -1.27 -29.16
C LEU A 349 -6.74 -2.05 -29.28
N ARG A 350 -7.88 -1.36 -29.27
CA ARG A 350 -9.20 -1.98 -29.48
C ARG A 350 -9.31 -2.54 -30.90
N ASP A 351 -8.94 -1.74 -31.90
CA ASP A 351 -8.96 -2.17 -33.32
C ASP A 351 -8.06 -3.40 -33.55
N VAL A 352 -6.84 -3.38 -33.02
CA VAL A 352 -5.93 -4.54 -33.09
C VAL A 352 -6.51 -5.75 -32.34
N GLY A 353 -7.14 -5.53 -31.19
CA GLY A 353 -7.82 -6.57 -30.42
C GLY A 353 -8.95 -7.24 -31.21
N ASP A 354 -9.77 -6.46 -31.90
CA ASP A 354 -10.88 -6.95 -32.72
C ASP A 354 -10.38 -7.77 -33.93
N VAL A 355 -9.32 -7.29 -34.60
CA VAL A 355 -8.66 -8.05 -35.70
C VAL A 355 -8.10 -9.36 -35.17
N LEU A 356 -7.38 -9.36 -34.05
CA LEU A 356 -6.79 -10.57 -33.47
C LEU A 356 -7.87 -11.55 -33.01
N ALA A 357 -9.00 -11.08 -32.48
CA ALA A 357 -10.14 -11.92 -32.12
C ALA A 357 -10.76 -12.59 -33.33
N ALA A 358 -10.92 -11.85 -34.45
CA ALA A 358 -11.43 -12.40 -35.69
C ALA A 358 -10.47 -13.46 -36.28
N GLU A 359 -9.18 -13.20 -36.29
CA GLU A 359 -8.13 -14.12 -36.77
C GLU A 359 -8.08 -15.40 -35.91
N ASN A 360 -8.14 -15.28 -34.58
CA ASN A 360 -8.20 -16.42 -33.67
C ASN A 360 -9.47 -17.27 -33.88
N ALA A 361 -10.62 -16.64 -34.14
CA ALA A 361 -11.86 -17.34 -34.43
C ALA A 361 -11.77 -18.10 -35.79
N GLN A 362 -11.14 -17.51 -36.80
CA GLN A 362 -10.88 -18.16 -38.07
C GLN A 362 -9.94 -19.34 -37.91
N HIS A 363 -8.83 -19.16 -37.19
CA HIS A 363 -7.86 -20.22 -36.92
C HIS A 363 -8.48 -21.41 -36.16
N ALA A 364 -9.32 -21.12 -35.15
CA ALA A 364 -10.05 -22.16 -34.42
C ALA A 364 -10.99 -22.96 -35.33
N ARG A 365 -11.66 -22.30 -36.30
CA ARG A 365 -12.51 -23.00 -37.31
C ARG A 365 -11.68 -23.89 -38.20
N LEU A 366 -10.54 -23.40 -38.68
CA LEU A 366 -9.64 -24.19 -39.55
C LEU A 366 -9.08 -25.41 -38.83
N LEU A 367 -8.66 -25.26 -37.57
CA LEU A 367 -8.20 -26.37 -36.73
C LEU A 367 -9.29 -27.43 -36.56
N LYS A 368 -10.53 -27.01 -36.28
CA LYS A 368 -11.67 -27.91 -36.13
C LYS A 368 -11.93 -28.68 -37.43
N LEU A 369 -11.96 -27.99 -38.57
CA LEU A 369 -12.14 -28.65 -39.89
C LEU A 369 -11.01 -29.63 -40.22
N THR A 370 -9.78 -29.28 -39.88
CA THR A 370 -8.61 -30.14 -40.08
C THR A 370 -8.71 -31.42 -39.25
N GLU A 371 -9.15 -31.31 -37.99
CA GLU A 371 -9.32 -32.47 -37.13
C GLU A 371 -10.52 -33.35 -37.56
N GLU A 372 -11.64 -32.74 -37.97
CA GLU A 372 -12.76 -33.48 -38.57
C GLU A 372 -12.32 -34.23 -39.83
N ASN A 373 -11.60 -33.62 -40.76
CA ASN A 373 -11.09 -34.27 -41.96
C ASN A 373 -10.14 -35.42 -41.60
N ARG A 374 -9.23 -35.22 -40.65
CA ARG A 374 -8.32 -36.27 -40.17
C ARG A 374 -9.07 -37.49 -39.63
N LEU A 375 -10.17 -37.25 -38.92
CA LEU A 375 -11.03 -38.35 -38.43
C LEU A 375 -11.70 -39.09 -39.57
N TYR A 376 -12.22 -38.40 -40.59
CA TYR A 376 -12.80 -39.03 -41.78
C TYR A 376 -11.78 -39.86 -42.55
N ASP A 377 -10.58 -39.32 -42.78
CA ASP A 377 -9.50 -40.03 -43.46
C ASP A 377 -9.08 -41.32 -42.72
N MET A 378 -9.02 -41.24 -41.38
CA MET A 378 -8.72 -42.40 -40.53
C MET A 378 -9.83 -43.46 -40.59
N MET A 379 -11.10 -43.05 -40.55
CA MET A 379 -12.24 -43.96 -40.67
C MET A 379 -12.26 -44.65 -42.05
N GLU A 380 -12.03 -43.87 -43.12
CA GLU A 380 -11.96 -44.40 -44.48
C GLU A 380 -10.82 -45.40 -44.64
N ALA A 381 -9.63 -45.07 -44.15
CA ALA A 381 -8.47 -45.98 -44.22
C ALA A 381 -8.71 -47.30 -43.48
N GLN A 382 -9.38 -47.27 -42.32
CA GLN A 382 -9.66 -48.45 -41.53
C GLN A 382 -10.78 -49.34 -42.10
N THR A 383 -11.71 -48.79 -42.89
CA THR A 383 -12.83 -49.53 -43.48
C THR A 383 -12.69 -49.72 -44.99
N ALA A 384 -11.56 -49.30 -45.57
CA ALA A 384 -11.34 -49.37 -47.05
C ALA A 384 -11.50 -50.75 -47.61
N ARG A 385 -11.02 -51.82 -46.96
CA ARG A 385 -11.16 -53.21 -47.36
C ARG A 385 -12.62 -53.63 -47.40
N GLN A 386 -13.39 -53.33 -46.35
CA GLN A 386 -14.81 -53.70 -46.29
C GLN A 386 -15.64 -52.94 -47.31
N ILE A 387 -15.31 -51.66 -47.57
CA ILE A 387 -15.93 -50.88 -48.66
C ILE A 387 -15.67 -51.50 -50.01
N ALA A 388 -14.44 -52.00 -50.30
CA ALA A 388 -14.11 -52.68 -51.54
C ALA A 388 -14.89 -54.00 -51.68
N MET A 389 -14.98 -54.80 -50.59
CA MET A 389 -15.79 -56.02 -50.59
C MET A 389 -17.28 -55.71 -50.81
N LEU A 390 -17.80 -54.69 -50.19
CA LEU A 390 -19.20 -54.27 -50.39
C LEU A 390 -19.47 -53.88 -51.86
N GLN A 391 -18.55 -53.16 -52.51
CA GLN A 391 -18.67 -52.76 -53.90
C GLN A 391 -18.62 -53.98 -54.83
N GLU A 392 -17.77 -54.96 -54.54
CA GLU A 392 -17.70 -56.23 -55.29
C GLU A 392 -19.02 -56.99 -55.19
N ARG A 393 -19.55 -57.19 -53.94
CA ARG A 393 -20.84 -57.92 -53.79
C ARG A 393 -22.01 -57.16 -54.41
N LEU A 394 -22.03 -55.83 -54.35
CA LEU A 394 -23.02 -55.02 -55.07
C LEU A 394 -22.94 -55.18 -56.59
N THR A 395 -21.73 -55.34 -57.09
CA THR A 395 -21.52 -55.55 -58.56
C THR A 395 -21.98 -56.97 -58.98
N GLU A 396 -21.74 -57.96 -58.11
CA GLU A 396 -22.20 -59.33 -58.33
C GLU A 396 -23.73 -59.40 -58.24
N LEU A 397 -24.34 -58.74 -57.25
CA LEU A 397 -25.81 -58.68 -57.09
C LEU A 397 -26.51 -58.07 -58.31
N LYS A 398 -25.89 -57.06 -58.95
CA LYS A 398 -26.43 -56.44 -60.16
C LYS A 398 -26.38 -57.39 -61.41
N LYS A 399 -25.53 -58.41 -61.40
CA LYS A 399 -25.34 -59.35 -62.49
C LYS A 399 -26.08 -60.65 -62.27
N THR A 400 -26.63 -60.92 -61.12
CA THR A 400 -27.26 -62.16 -60.71
C THR A 400 -28.74 -62.14 -61.05
N ASP A 401 -29.27 -63.12 -61.82
CA ASP A 401 -30.68 -63.30 -62.11
C ASP A 401 -31.33 -64.38 -61.20
N ASP A 402 -30.56 -65.11 -60.42
CA ASP A 402 -31.02 -66.15 -59.52
C ASP A 402 -31.50 -65.54 -58.18
N PRO A 403 -32.81 -65.71 -57.86
CA PRO A 403 -33.35 -65.11 -56.58
C PRO A 403 -32.68 -65.65 -55.34
N ALA A 404 -32.28 -66.90 -55.25
CA ALA A 404 -31.62 -67.50 -54.12
C ALA A 404 -30.21 -66.94 -53.86
N GLN A 405 -29.46 -66.73 -54.95
CA GLN A 405 -28.13 -66.12 -54.95
C GLN A 405 -28.22 -64.62 -54.65
N ALA A 406 -29.23 -63.92 -55.15
CA ALA A 406 -29.49 -62.52 -54.87
C ALA A 406 -29.80 -62.27 -53.35
N GLU A 407 -30.58 -63.14 -52.74
CA GLU A 407 -30.92 -63.11 -51.32
C GLU A 407 -29.66 -63.30 -50.45
N ARG A 408 -28.79 -64.26 -50.78
CA ARG A 408 -27.50 -64.46 -50.12
C ARG A 408 -26.56 -63.26 -50.26
N LEU A 409 -26.41 -62.72 -51.47
CA LEU A 409 -25.60 -61.53 -51.68
C LEU A 409 -26.11 -60.32 -50.95
N LEU A 410 -27.44 -60.13 -50.86
CA LEU A 410 -28.07 -59.06 -50.13
C LEU A 410 -27.77 -59.19 -48.59
N GLY A 411 -27.85 -60.43 -48.11
CA GLY A 411 -27.49 -60.70 -46.71
C GLY A 411 -26.04 -60.37 -46.38
N GLN A 412 -25.11 -60.77 -47.27
CA GLN A 412 -23.68 -60.39 -47.12
C GLN A 412 -23.46 -58.88 -47.16
N ILE A 413 -24.14 -58.17 -48.07
CA ILE A 413 -24.11 -56.69 -48.10
C ILE A 413 -24.59 -56.08 -46.84
N ILE A 414 -25.67 -56.57 -46.21
CA ILE A 414 -26.19 -56.09 -44.94
C ILE A 414 -25.17 -56.33 -43.85
N VAL A 415 -24.57 -57.51 -43.77
CA VAL A 415 -23.53 -57.84 -42.76
C VAL A 415 -22.33 -56.89 -42.85
N ILE A 416 -21.73 -56.76 -44.05
CA ILE A 416 -20.58 -55.91 -44.31
C ILE A 416 -20.95 -54.43 -44.03
N GLY A 417 -22.10 -53.95 -44.46
CA GLY A 417 -22.60 -52.59 -44.20
C GLY A 417 -22.77 -52.29 -42.71
N THR A 418 -23.23 -53.28 -41.95
CA THR A 418 -23.31 -53.16 -40.50
C THR A 418 -21.94 -53.01 -39.84
N TYR A 419 -20.96 -53.75 -40.33
CA TYR A 419 -19.59 -53.61 -39.85
C TYR A 419 -19.03 -52.22 -40.03
N ILE A 420 -19.09 -51.72 -41.25
CA ILE A 420 -18.62 -50.37 -41.56
C ILE A 420 -19.28 -49.36 -40.65
N LYS A 421 -20.60 -49.44 -40.49
CA LYS A 421 -21.36 -48.55 -39.63
C LYS A 421 -20.91 -48.64 -38.17
N ARG A 422 -20.80 -49.85 -37.62
CA ARG A 422 -20.50 -50.05 -36.19
C ARG A 422 -19.06 -49.79 -35.85
N ARG A 423 -18.12 -50.16 -36.69
CA ARG A 423 -16.69 -49.87 -36.55
C ARG A 423 -16.45 -48.35 -36.56
N ASN A 424 -17.04 -47.64 -37.52
CA ASN A 424 -16.94 -46.19 -37.59
C ASN A 424 -17.55 -45.51 -36.34
N ASN A 425 -18.68 -46.05 -35.84
CA ASN A 425 -19.27 -45.53 -34.59
C ASN A 425 -18.34 -45.73 -33.39
N LEU A 426 -17.73 -46.90 -33.21
CA LEU A 426 -16.77 -47.18 -32.14
C LEU A 426 -15.57 -46.23 -32.18
N ILE A 427 -15.00 -46.00 -33.38
CA ILE A 427 -13.89 -45.08 -33.60
C ILE A 427 -14.31 -43.65 -33.23
N PHE A 428 -15.45 -43.20 -33.72
CA PHE A 428 -15.96 -41.84 -33.49
C PHE A 428 -16.22 -41.57 -32.01
N VAL A 429 -16.90 -42.50 -31.33
CA VAL A 429 -17.17 -42.40 -29.90
C VAL A 429 -15.87 -42.44 -29.09
N GLY A 430 -14.96 -43.33 -29.45
CA GLY A 430 -13.65 -43.49 -28.82
C GLY A 430 -12.81 -42.21 -28.90
N VAL A 431 -12.69 -41.60 -30.08
CA VAL A 431 -11.93 -40.37 -30.27
C VAL A 431 -12.56 -39.18 -29.52
N GLN A 432 -13.90 -39.07 -29.54
CA GLN A 432 -14.57 -37.97 -28.83
C GLN A 432 -14.48 -38.06 -27.31
N ARG A 433 -14.55 -39.29 -26.76
CA ARG A 433 -14.66 -39.50 -25.30
C ARG A 433 -13.36 -40.02 -24.66
N GLY A 434 -12.38 -40.41 -25.45
CA GLY A 434 -11.13 -41.04 -24.98
C GLY A 434 -11.29 -42.48 -24.49
N SER A 435 -12.52 -42.99 -24.42
CA SER A 435 -12.85 -44.35 -23.98
C SER A 435 -14.20 -44.78 -24.56
N ILE A 436 -14.45 -46.09 -24.59
CA ILE A 436 -15.67 -46.70 -25.12
C ILE A 436 -16.33 -47.48 -23.96
N SER A 437 -17.64 -47.28 -23.73
CA SER A 437 -18.33 -48.06 -22.72
C SER A 437 -18.52 -49.51 -23.16
N VAL A 438 -18.49 -50.45 -22.22
CA VAL A 438 -18.79 -51.87 -22.47
C VAL A 438 -20.17 -52.03 -23.09
N GLN A 439 -21.12 -51.17 -22.75
CA GLN A 439 -22.47 -51.17 -23.32
C GLN A 439 -22.47 -50.82 -24.81
N GLU A 440 -21.61 -49.86 -25.24
CA GLU A 440 -21.47 -49.51 -26.67
C GLU A 440 -20.94 -50.70 -27.49
N LEU A 441 -19.90 -51.39 -26.97
CA LEU A 441 -19.39 -52.60 -27.62
C LEU A 441 -20.46 -53.70 -27.65
N ARG A 442 -21.23 -53.89 -26.58
CA ARG A 442 -22.37 -54.84 -26.49
C ARG A 442 -23.44 -54.54 -27.55
N LEU A 443 -23.81 -53.28 -27.73
CA LEU A 443 -24.77 -52.88 -28.76
C LEU A 443 -24.24 -53.16 -30.17
N CYS A 444 -22.97 -52.89 -30.45
CA CYS A 444 -22.34 -53.15 -31.73
C CYS A 444 -22.32 -54.65 -32.07
N LEU A 445 -21.93 -55.50 -31.11
CA LEU A 445 -21.85 -56.96 -31.33
C LEU A 445 -23.24 -57.59 -31.43
N ASN A 446 -24.19 -57.15 -30.60
CA ASN A 446 -25.57 -57.67 -30.65
C ASN A 446 -26.23 -57.34 -31.98
N GLU A 447 -26.14 -56.09 -32.47
CA GLU A 447 -26.71 -55.71 -33.78
C GLU A 447 -26.04 -56.50 -34.91
N SER A 448 -24.72 -56.72 -34.84
CA SER A 448 -24.00 -57.53 -35.84
C SER A 448 -24.42 -59.01 -35.76
N ALA A 449 -24.61 -59.57 -34.54
CA ALA A 449 -25.09 -60.91 -34.34
C ALA A 449 -26.55 -61.12 -34.86
N GLU A 450 -27.44 -60.13 -34.59
CA GLU A 450 -28.83 -60.14 -35.12
C GLU A 450 -28.82 -60.16 -36.65
N ASN A 451 -27.99 -59.38 -37.33
CA ASN A 451 -27.87 -59.36 -38.78
C ASN A 451 -27.35 -60.70 -39.32
N LEU A 452 -26.43 -61.38 -38.63
CA LEU A 452 -25.97 -62.73 -38.99
C LEU A 452 -27.04 -63.78 -38.82
N CYS A 453 -27.90 -63.63 -37.75
CA CYS A 453 -29.06 -64.51 -37.63
C CYS A 453 -30.07 -64.31 -38.77
N LEU A 454 -30.28 -63.07 -39.21
CA LEU A 454 -31.11 -62.82 -40.43
C LEU A 454 -30.50 -63.41 -41.70
N TYR A 455 -29.15 -63.50 -41.78
CA TYR A 455 -28.43 -64.11 -42.87
C TYR A 455 -28.55 -65.65 -42.86
N GLY A 456 -28.95 -66.26 -41.72
CA GLY A 456 -29.18 -67.70 -41.57
C GLY A 456 -28.15 -68.42 -40.69
N ALA A 457 -27.25 -67.76 -40.04
CA ALA A 457 -26.32 -68.30 -39.06
C ALA A 457 -26.88 -68.18 -37.64
N GLU A 458 -26.67 -69.17 -36.76
CA GLU A 458 -26.99 -69.07 -35.37
C GLU A 458 -25.91 -68.27 -34.64
N CYS A 459 -26.20 -66.99 -34.26
CA CYS A 459 -25.22 -66.13 -33.65
C CYS A 459 -25.69 -65.57 -32.31
N SER A 460 -24.83 -65.59 -31.30
CA SER A 460 -25.09 -64.99 -29.97
C SER A 460 -23.85 -64.34 -29.41
N ALA A 461 -24.02 -63.18 -28.75
CA ALA A 461 -22.92 -62.46 -28.11
C ALA A 461 -23.23 -62.28 -26.63
N LEU A 462 -22.34 -62.78 -25.76
CA LEU A 462 -22.41 -62.62 -24.30
C LEU A 462 -21.25 -61.80 -23.79
N ILE A 463 -21.52 -60.65 -23.18
CA ILE A 463 -20.48 -59.82 -22.61
C ILE A 463 -20.69 -59.71 -21.11
N LYS A 464 -19.70 -60.18 -20.31
CA LYS A 464 -19.69 -60.10 -18.87
C LYS A 464 -18.77 -58.97 -18.45
N GLY A 465 -19.21 -58.23 -17.45
CA GLY A 465 -18.52 -57.04 -16.89
C GLY A 465 -19.14 -55.73 -17.38
N ASP A 466 -18.82 -54.67 -16.68
CA ASP A 466 -19.22 -53.28 -16.93
C ASP A 466 -18.01 -52.36 -16.78
N GLY A 467 -18.05 -51.18 -17.39
CA GLY A 467 -16.97 -50.18 -17.26
C GLY A 467 -16.60 -49.50 -18.58
N GLN A 468 -15.37 -49.01 -18.64
CA GLN A 468 -14.80 -48.30 -19.79
C GLN A 468 -13.65 -49.11 -20.37
N LEU A 469 -13.68 -49.30 -21.67
CA LEU A 469 -12.62 -49.92 -22.49
C LEU A 469 -11.75 -48.84 -23.11
N SER A 470 -10.49 -49.15 -23.36
CA SER A 470 -9.69 -48.33 -24.26
C SER A 470 -10.21 -48.46 -25.69
N ILE A 471 -9.93 -47.46 -26.55
CA ILE A 471 -10.30 -47.50 -27.99
C ILE A 471 -9.70 -48.76 -28.64
N GLU A 472 -8.45 -49.09 -28.29
CA GLU A 472 -7.73 -50.25 -28.80
C GLU A 472 -8.40 -51.57 -28.42
N GLN A 473 -8.82 -51.72 -27.14
CA GLN A 473 -9.53 -52.91 -26.69
C GLN A 473 -10.86 -53.12 -27.43
N ALA A 474 -11.69 -52.06 -27.53
CA ALA A 474 -13.00 -52.17 -28.17
C ALA A 474 -12.87 -52.40 -29.69
N THR A 475 -11.96 -51.68 -30.34
CA THR A 475 -11.75 -51.81 -31.79
C THR A 475 -11.09 -53.15 -32.17
N ALA A 476 -10.13 -53.66 -31.35
CA ALA A 476 -9.51 -54.96 -31.56
C ALA A 476 -10.53 -56.12 -31.41
N ALA A 477 -11.37 -56.06 -30.35
CA ALA A 477 -12.43 -57.07 -30.17
C ALA A 477 -13.42 -57.07 -31.33
N TYR A 478 -13.87 -55.88 -31.77
CA TYR A 478 -14.80 -55.80 -32.89
C TYR A 478 -14.15 -56.20 -34.24
N ALA A 479 -12.86 -55.85 -34.45
CA ALA A 479 -12.10 -56.22 -35.61
C ALA A 479 -11.85 -57.73 -35.70
N LEU A 480 -11.62 -58.42 -34.57
CA LEU A 480 -11.52 -59.89 -34.56
C LEU A 480 -12.86 -60.55 -34.93
N PHE A 481 -13.97 -60.07 -34.33
CA PHE A 481 -15.32 -60.53 -34.68
C PHE A 481 -15.59 -60.40 -36.17
N GLU A 482 -15.29 -59.23 -36.72
CA GLU A 482 -15.39 -58.92 -38.16
C GLU A 482 -14.54 -59.87 -38.98
N ALA A 483 -13.26 -60.07 -38.70
CA ALA A 483 -12.34 -60.90 -39.41
C ALA A 483 -12.77 -62.41 -39.47
N VAL A 484 -13.30 -62.90 -38.33
CA VAL A 484 -13.85 -64.27 -38.27
C VAL A 484 -15.08 -64.41 -39.14
N VAL A 485 -16.02 -63.44 -39.05
CA VAL A 485 -17.22 -63.51 -39.90
C VAL A 485 -16.90 -63.32 -41.39
N GLU A 486 -15.95 -62.46 -41.75
CA GLU A 486 -15.50 -62.31 -43.13
C GLU A 486 -14.90 -63.64 -43.70
N ALA A 487 -14.10 -64.33 -42.87
CA ALA A 487 -13.48 -65.58 -43.27
C ALA A 487 -14.50 -66.71 -43.49
N GLU A 488 -15.56 -66.74 -42.71
CA GLU A 488 -16.59 -67.79 -42.76
C GLU A 488 -17.89 -67.31 -43.37
N LEU A 489 -17.93 -66.15 -44.04
CA LEU A 489 -19.18 -65.54 -44.50
C LEU A 489 -20.04 -66.48 -45.42
N GLU A 490 -19.45 -67.41 -46.09
CA GLU A 490 -20.14 -68.35 -46.99
C GLU A 490 -20.48 -69.70 -46.33
N SER A 491 -19.78 -70.06 -45.19
CA SER A 491 -19.86 -71.40 -44.58
C SER A 491 -20.30 -71.31 -43.12
N LEU A 492 -20.48 -70.13 -42.56
CA LEU A 492 -20.83 -69.92 -41.17
C LEU A 492 -22.20 -70.52 -40.80
N ARG A 493 -22.21 -71.50 -39.88
CA ARG A 493 -23.40 -72.14 -39.32
C ARG A 493 -23.77 -71.62 -37.98
N SER A 494 -22.76 -71.48 -37.07
CA SER A 494 -22.98 -70.90 -35.75
C SER A 494 -21.76 -70.13 -35.27
N LEU A 495 -22.01 -69.06 -34.49
CA LEU A 495 -21.00 -68.23 -33.85
C LEU A 495 -21.42 -67.84 -32.44
N LEU A 496 -20.69 -68.27 -31.45
CA LEU A 496 -20.86 -67.83 -30.07
C LEU A 496 -19.70 -66.92 -29.69
N VAL A 497 -20.03 -65.67 -29.29
CA VAL A 497 -19.04 -64.68 -28.84
C VAL A 497 -19.17 -64.54 -27.35
N SER A 498 -18.09 -64.73 -26.61
CA SER A 498 -18.02 -64.48 -25.15
C SER A 498 -16.91 -63.52 -24.85
N ILE A 499 -17.23 -62.40 -24.19
CA ILE A 499 -16.24 -61.41 -23.77
C ILE A 499 -16.32 -61.23 -22.25
N GLU A 500 -15.18 -61.31 -21.59
CA GLU A 500 -15.02 -60.95 -20.20
C GLU A 500 -14.16 -59.70 -20.11
N VAL A 501 -14.73 -58.68 -19.44
CA VAL A 501 -14.08 -57.40 -19.25
C VAL A 501 -13.56 -57.29 -17.81
N GLY A 502 -12.23 -57.18 -17.64
CA GLY A 502 -11.51 -56.99 -16.41
C GLY A 502 -10.37 -56.00 -16.57
N GLU A 503 -9.20 -56.29 -15.96
CA GLU A 503 -7.97 -55.55 -16.24
C GLU A 503 -7.50 -55.79 -17.67
N GLU A 504 -7.74 -56.96 -18.17
CA GLU A 504 -7.59 -57.36 -19.58
C GLU A 504 -8.94 -57.69 -20.17
N LEU A 505 -9.10 -57.53 -21.48
CA LEU A 505 -10.26 -57.97 -22.23
C LEU A 505 -9.96 -59.38 -22.78
N HIS A 506 -10.74 -60.37 -22.36
CA HIS A 506 -10.69 -61.71 -22.88
C HIS A 506 -11.88 -61.94 -23.81
N MET A 507 -11.60 -62.25 -25.07
CA MET A 507 -12.63 -62.59 -26.06
C MET A 507 -12.46 -64.01 -26.54
N ASN A 508 -13.51 -64.82 -26.41
CA ASN A 508 -13.58 -66.18 -26.90
C ASN A 508 -14.67 -66.31 -27.95
N LEU A 509 -14.33 -66.88 -29.07
CA LEU A 509 -15.25 -67.16 -30.19
C LEU A 509 -15.30 -68.67 -30.40
N CYS A 510 -16.51 -69.24 -30.44
CA CYS A 510 -16.74 -70.64 -30.81
C CYS A 510 -17.49 -70.63 -32.13
N ILE A 511 -16.89 -71.25 -33.15
CA ILE A 511 -17.31 -71.11 -34.55
C ILE A 511 -17.56 -72.49 -35.12
N SER A 512 -18.71 -72.67 -35.82
CA SER A 512 -19.00 -73.80 -36.62
C SER A 512 -19.02 -73.36 -38.09
N GLY A 513 -17.97 -73.70 -38.87
CA GLY A 513 -17.74 -73.29 -40.22
C GLY A 513 -16.69 -74.23 -40.92
N GLU A 514 -16.42 -73.97 -42.15
CA GLU A 514 -15.53 -74.85 -42.99
C GLU A 514 -14.17 -74.20 -43.31
N ALA A 515 -14.01 -72.89 -43.08
CA ALA A 515 -12.78 -72.16 -43.39
C ALA A 515 -11.75 -72.29 -42.29
N PRO A 516 -10.47 -72.58 -42.55
CA PRO A 516 -9.43 -72.66 -41.55
C PRO A 516 -9.05 -71.26 -41.06
N LEU A 517 -9.30 -70.95 -39.80
CA LEU A 517 -9.06 -69.59 -39.22
C LEU A 517 -7.61 -69.34 -38.77
N ARG A 518 -6.68 -70.23 -39.06
CA ARG A 518 -5.23 -70.09 -38.74
C ARG A 518 -4.59 -68.83 -39.32
N HIS A 519 -5.05 -68.36 -40.50
CA HIS A 519 -4.53 -67.14 -41.13
C HIS A 519 -4.82 -65.85 -40.35
N LEU A 520 -5.75 -65.89 -39.39
CA LEU A 520 -6.04 -64.73 -38.53
C LEU A 520 -4.94 -64.47 -37.52
N LYS A 521 -3.96 -65.38 -37.34
CA LYS A 521 -2.78 -65.09 -36.50
C LYS A 521 -1.90 -63.95 -37.04
N ASP A 522 -1.87 -63.73 -38.36
CA ASP A 522 -1.08 -62.66 -38.95
C ASP A 522 -1.58 -61.26 -38.55
N PRO A 523 -2.88 -60.94 -38.69
CA PRO A 523 -3.42 -59.65 -38.24
C PRO A 523 -3.59 -59.55 -36.68
N PHE A 524 -3.67 -60.68 -35.97
CA PHE A 524 -3.86 -60.73 -34.52
C PHE A 524 -2.78 -61.63 -33.86
N PRO A 525 -1.56 -61.10 -33.59
CA PRO A 525 -0.44 -61.92 -33.06
C PRO A 525 -0.72 -62.59 -31.69
N ALA A 526 -1.59 -61.99 -30.88
CA ALA A 526 -2.01 -62.53 -29.59
C ALA A 526 -3.19 -63.55 -29.68
N LEU A 527 -3.53 -63.98 -30.88
CA LEU A 527 -4.64 -64.92 -31.10
C LEU A 527 -4.19 -66.35 -30.84
N GLU A 528 -4.94 -67.10 -30.01
CA GLU A 528 -4.86 -68.54 -29.82
C GLU A 528 -6.02 -69.17 -30.61
N TRP A 529 -5.69 -70.25 -31.33
CA TRP A 529 -6.66 -70.98 -32.17
C TRP A 529 -6.53 -72.49 -31.87
N GLU A 530 -7.68 -73.14 -31.66
CA GLU A 530 -7.81 -74.58 -31.44
C GLU A 530 -9.02 -75.10 -32.21
N GLU A 531 -8.97 -76.39 -32.66
CA GLU A 531 -10.06 -77.08 -33.32
C GLU A 531 -10.33 -78.38 -32.60
N ASP A 532 -11.61 -78.65 -32.28
CA ASP A 532 -12.04 -79.85 -31.57
C ASP A 532 -12.33 -81.02 -32.51
N GLU A 533 -12.45 -82.25 -31.96
CA GLU A 533 -12.75 -83.46 -32.71
C GLU A 533 -14.09 -83.40 -33.50
N ASP A 534 -15.03 -82.56 -33.04
CA ASP A 534 -16.33 -82.30 -33.66
C ASP A 534 -16.32 -81.19 -34.73
N GLY A 535 -15.11 -80.65 -35.08
CA GLY A 535 -14.93 -79.62 -36.09
C GLY A 535 -15.35 -78.23 -35.68
N LEU A 536 -15.50 -78.00 -34.35
CA LEU A 536 -15.73 -76.68 -33.80
C LEU A 536 -14.39 -75.94 -33.60
N GLN A 537 -14.31 -74.69 -34.09
CA GLN A 537 -13.12 -73.86 -34.02
C GLN A 537 -13.26 -72.87 -32.81
N TYR A 538 -12.23 -72.82 -31.98
CA TYR A 538 -12.16 -71.89 -30.84
C TYR A 538 -11.06 -70.87 -31.13
N VAL A 539 -11.45 -69.59 -31.06
CA VAL A 539 -10.55 -68.45 -31.27
C VAL A 539 -10.54 -67.61 -30.01
N MET A 540 -9.39 -67.41 -29.40
CA MET A 540 -9.24 -66.65 -28.17
C MET A 540 -8.29 -65.48 -28.38
N LEU A 541 -8.70 -64.26 -27.94
CA LEU A 541 -7.91 -63.04 -27.99
C LEU A 541 -7.83 -62.40 -26.60
N ARG A 542 -6.63 -62.05 -26.19
CA ARG A 542 -6.38 -61.26 -25.00
C ARG A 542 -5.87 -59.88 -25.40
N VAL A 543 -6.49 -58.82 -24.88
CA VAL A 543 -6.09 -57.44 -25.15
C VAL A 543 -5.84 -56.72 -23.83
N GLU A 544 -4.59 -56.40 -23.55
CA GLU A 544 -4.21 -55.61 -22.41
C GLU A 544 -4.78 -54.18 -22.49
N LYS A 545 -5.03 -53.58 -21.34
CA LYS A 545 -5.40 -52.17 -21.27
C LYS A 545 -4.16 -51.34 -21.55
N SER A 546 -4.07 -50.75 -22.76
CA SER A 546 -2.97 -49.82 -23.07
C SER A 546 -2.98 -48.71 -22.06
N GLY A 547 -1.93 -48.65 -21.24
CA GLY A 547 -1.76 -47.57 -20.26
C GLY A 547 -1.54 -46.25 -21.00
N GLY A 548 -2.54 -45.41 -21.06
CA GLY A 548 -2.37 -44.05 -21.56
C GLY A 548 -1.22 -43.36 -20.83
N LYS A 549 -0.14 -43.06 -21.53
CA LYS A 549 0.88 -42.11 -21.11
C LYS A 549 0.40 -40.68 -21.29
#